data_3d3ea436a97ddbe6cbf6b8c6ee47bfc2
#
_entry.id   3d3ea436a97ddbe6cbf6b8c6ee47bfc2
#
_cell.length_a   1.000
_cell.length_b   1.000
_cell.length_c   1.000
_cell.angle_alpha   90.00
_cell.angle_beta   90.00
_cell.angle_gamma   90.00
#
_symmetry.space_group_name_H-M   'P 1'
#
loop_
_entity.id
_entity.type
_entity.pdbx_description
1 polymer ?
#
loop_
_entity_poly.entity_id
_entity_poly.type
_entity_poly.pdbx_seq_one_letter_code
_entity_poly.pdbx_strand_id
1 'polypeptide(L)'
;MSQQTSEDKSLPASAKKLADARGKGQVAHSRDLVTVVALVAGFLYLGVEGPAIMEAFRAILTEPIALTAKPFDQSYTIIPTLLSLAARIVAPLVLVIVVASILANVGFLRGIPFSFDPLVPRGDKINPVSGFQRLFSLRNLLEFAKAVVKACTLLGVIGLLALGALRAVLVTPQCGRDCIGLVLVATLKPVLIGIIAVLLVFALIDMLLQRWLFQRDQRMTRSEMKRERKEQEGDPFIRSTRRQLHRGLARGEGGSSMPTLFITDGEVTVGIRFVPGETSVPMLVGKSFKGGMANVPMETAPLLARQLHADGKIGEAVPGEHFDALARILLRLGAV
;
A
#
# COMPACT_ATOMS: atom_id res chain seq x y z
N MET A 1 -14.08 16.82 3.82
CA MET A 1 -13.08 17.73 4.44
C MET A 1 -12.26 16.92 5.43
N SER A 2 -11.09 16.44 5.02
CA SER A 2 -10.14 15.78 5.93
C SER A 2 -9.45 16.89 6.72
N GLN A 3 -9.68 16.94 8.02
CA GLN A 3 -8.88 17.74 8.93
C GLN A 3 -7.41 17.31 8.76
N GLN A 4 -6.63 18.10 8.04
CA GLN A 4 -5.18 18.01 8.08
C GLN A 4 -4.79 18.46 9.50
N THR A 5 -4.58 17.49 10.36
CA THR A 5 -3.93 17.73 11.65
C THR A 5 -2.54 18.30 11.35
N SER A 6 -2.25 19.46 11.94
CA SER A 6 -0.95 20.14 11.86
C SER A 6 0.19 19.38 12.56
N GLU A 7 0.01 18.09 12.78
CA GLU A 7 0.97 17.23 13.46
C GLU A 7 2.06 16.77 12.48
N ASP A 8 3.32 16.97 12.83
CA ASP A 8 4.45 16.59 11.98
C ASP A 8 4.53 15.06 11.79
N LYS A 9 4.72 14.64 10.54
CA LYS A 9 4.91 13.24 10.15
C LYS A 9 6.32 12.75 10.51
N SER A 10 6.54 12.46 11.78
CA SER A 10 7.86 12.08 12.31
C SER A 10 8.10 10.57 12.38
N LEU A 11 7.04 9.76 12.46
CA LEU A 11 7.13 8.32 12.65
C LEU A 11 7.26 7.55 11.33
N PRO A 12 8.01 6.42 11.31
CA PRO A 12 8.09 5.56 10.13
C PRO A 12 6.71 4.96 9.78
N ALA A 13 6.51 4.65 8.50
CA ALA A 13 5.29 3.99 8.04
C ALA A 13 5.16 2.58 8.62
N SER A 14 3.95 2.20 9.02
CA SER A 14 3.65 0.83 9.42
C SER A 14 3.62 -0.13 8.22
N ALA A 15 3.76 -1.44 8.47
CA ALA A 15 3.64 -2.46 7.43
C ALA A 15 2.26 -2.44 6.76
N LYS A 16 1.17 -2.18 7.52
CA LYS A 16 -0.19 -2.03 7.01
C LYS A 16 -0.30 -0.83 6.06
N LYS A 17 0.19 0.35 6.47
CA LYS A 17 0.16 1.55 5.63
C LYS A 17 0.91 1.34 4.31
N LEU A 18 2.07 0.65 4.34
CA LEU A 18 2.81 0.31 3.14
C LEU A 18 2.05 -0.68 2.24
N ALA A 19 1.36 -1.66 2.83
CA ALA A 19 0.52 -2.60 2.09
C ALA A 19 -0.69 -1.88 1.45
N ASP A 20 -1.37 -1.00 2.20
CA ASP A 20 -2.49 -0.19 1.71
C ASP A 20 -2.06 0.78 0.60
N ALA A 21 -0.88 1.42 0.74
CA ALA A 21 -0.31 2.25 -0.30
C ALA A 21 -0.06 1.45 -1.59
N ARG A 22 0.46 0.22 -1.45
CA ARG A 22 0.69 -0.70 -2.57
C ARG A 22 -0.63 -1.12 -3.24
N GLY A 23 -1.67 -1.42 -2.46
CA GLY A 23 -3.02 -1.71 -2.96
C GLY A 23 -3.62 -0.54 -3.75
N LYS A 24 -3.26 0.70 -3.41
CA LYS A 24 -3.63 1.93 -4.15
C LYS A 24 -2.72 2.23 -5.35
N GLY A 25 -1.78 1.34 -5.69
CA GLY A 25 -0.83 1.54 -6.77
C GLY A 25 0.29 2.54 -6.47
N GLN A 26 0.43 2.97 -5.20
CA GLN A 26 1.52 3.85 -4.77
C GLN A 26 2.73 3.00 -4.42
N VAL A 27 3.73 3.02 -5.30
CA VAL A 27 4.97 2.23 -5.16
C VAL A 27 6.19 3.11 -5.45
N ALA A 28 7.32 2.76 -4.85
CA ALA A 28 8.59 3.36 -5.26
C ALA A 28 8.91 2.87 -6.68
N HIS A 29 9.00 3.77 -7.65
CA HIS A 29 9.30 3.44 -9.02
C HIS A 29 10.48 4.26 -9.52
N SER A 30 11.51 3.58 -10.02
CA SER A 30 12.67 4.21 -10.65
C SER A 30 12.58 4.03 -12.17
N ARG A 31 12.32 5.11 -12.88
CA ARG A 31 12.29 5.11 -14.36
C ARG A 31 13.69 4.90 -14.93
N ASP A 32 14.70 5.47 -14.30
CA ASP A 32 16.08 5.37 -14.76
C ASP A 32 16.57 3.93 -14.74
N LEU A 33 16.20 3.13 -13.73
CA LEU A 33 16.55 1.72 -13.65
C LEU A 33 15.98 0.91 -14.82
N VAL A 34 14.68 1.08 -15.10
CA VAL A 34 14.01 0.38 -16.21
C VAL A 34 14.64 0.77 -17.55
N THR A 35 14.93 2.05 -17.74
CA THR A 35 15.57 2.56 -18.95
C THR A 35 16.96 1.94 -19.17
N VAL A 36 17.77 1.87 -18.11
CA VAL A 36 19.13 1.29 -18.21
C VAL A 36 19.07 -0.20 -18.51
N VAL A 37 18.17 -0.95 -17.85
CA VAL A 37 18.02 -2.39 -18.14
C VAL A 37 17.57 -2.62 -19.57
N ALA A 38 16.63 -1.81 -20.08
CA ALA A 38 16.18 -1.86 -21.46
C ALA A 38 17.31 -1.56 -22.46
N LEU A 39 18.13 -0.53 -22.18
CA LEU A 39 19.28 -0.18 -23.00
C LEU A 39 20.36 -1.28 -23.00
N VAL A 40 20.68 -1.84 -21.83
CA VAL A 40 21.64 -2.93 -21.70
C VAL A 40 21.16 -4.17 -22.47
N ALA A 41 19.88 -4.52 -22.32
CA ALA A 41 19.30 -5.67 -23.03
C ALA A 41 19.32 -5.47 -24.56
N GLY A 42 18.94 -4.26 -25.04
CA GLY A 42 19.02 -3.91 -26.46
C GLY A 42 20.46 -3.93 -26.99
N PHE A 43 21.41 -3.40 -26.22
CA PHE A 43 22.83 -3.41 -26.59
C PHE A 43 23.43 -4.82 -26.65
N LEU A 44 23.09 -5.69 -25.68
CA LEU A 44 23.52 -7.08 -25.68
C LEU A 44 22.93 -7.83 -26.89
N TYR A 45 21.63 -7.60 -27.19
CA TYR A 45 20.98 -8.19 -28.37
C TYR A 45 21.68 -7.76 -29.67
N LEU A 46 21.95 -6.46 -29.83
CA LEU A 46 22.69 -5.95 -30.98
C LEU A 46 24.12 -6.50 -31.08
N GLY A 47 24.74 -6.77 -29.94
CA GLY A 47 26.08 -7.39 -29.90
C GLY A 47 26.08 -8.85 -30.36
N VAL A 48 25.05 -9.62 -30.02
CA VAL A 48 24.92 -11.03 -30.39
C VAL A 48 24.43 -11.18 -31.83
N GLU A 49 23.36 -10.48 -32.19
CA GLU A 49 22.70 -10.58 -33.50
C GLU A 49 23.25 -9.60 -34.55
N GLY A 50 24.27 -8.82 -34.18
CA GLY A 50 24.86 -7.79 -35.06
C GLY A 50 25.22 -8.29 -36.45
N PRO A 51 25.88 -9.44 -36.61
CA PRO A 51 26.19 -10.01 -37.95
C PRO A 51 24.92 -10.28 -38.79
N ALA A 52 23.91 -10.93 -38.20
CA ALA A 52 22.64 -11.23 -38.89
C ALA A 52 21.85 -9.96 -39.22
N ILE A 53 21.86 -8.96 -38.35
CA ILE A 53 21.26 -7.63 -38.59
C ILE A 53 21.98 -6.95 -39.76
N MET A 54 23.31 -7.02 -39.83
CA MET A 54 24.07 -6.41 -40.92
C MET A 54 23.78 -7.09 -42.25
N GLU A 55 23.63 -8.41 -42.29
CA GLU A 55 23.23 -9.14 -43.49
C GLU A 55 21.81 -8.76 -43.94
N ALA A 56 20.84 -8.72 -43.02
CA ALA A 56 19.49 -8.27 -43.32
C ALA A 56 19.46 -6.82 -43.81
N PHE A 57 20.27 -5.94 -43.22
CA PHE A 57 20.38 -4.55 -43.64
C PHE A 57 20.99 -4.42 -45.05
N ARG A 58 22.03 -5.23 -45.36
CA ARG A 58 22.58 -5.31 -46.71
C ARG A 58 21.54 -5.79 -47.71
N ALA A 59 20.76 -6.82 -47.38
CA ALA A 59 19.68 -7.32 -48.22
C ALA A 59 18.63 -6.24 -48.52
N ILE A 60 18.23 -5.45 -47.52
CA ILE A 60 17.29 -4.33 -47.69
C ILE A 60 17.83 -3.30 -48.70
N LEU A 61 19.14 -3.09 -48.77
CA LEU A 61 19.74 -2.13 -49.71
C LEU A 61 19.98 -2.74 -51.11
N THR A 62 20.35 -4.04 -51.18
CA THR A 62 20.73 -4.67 -52.48
C THR A 62 19.55 -5.22 -53.25
N GLU A 63 18.50 -5.71 -52.59
CA GLU A 63 17.31 -6.26 -53.25
C GLU A 63 16.59 -5.25 -54.15
N PRO A 64 16.37 -3.98 -53.74
CA PRO A 64 15.80 -2.97 -54.63
C PRO A 64 16.67 -2.68 -55.87
N ILE A 65 18.00 -2.69 -55.70
CA ILE A 65 18.93 -2.44 -56.81
C ILE A 65 18.83 -3.56 -57.84
N ALA A 66 18.73 -4.81 -57.40
CA ALA A 66 18.57 -5.97 -58.32
C ALA A 66 17.26 -5.91 -59.13
N LEU A 67 16.24 -5.23 -58.61
CA LEU A 67 14.95 -5.06 -59.29
C LEU A 67 14.91 -3.94 -60.34
N THR A 68 15.89 -3.02 -60.32
CA THR A 68 15.95 -1.97 -61.36
C THR A 68 16.13 -2.55 -62.78
N ALA A 69 16.60 -3.79 -62.89
CA ALA A 69 16.74 -4.53 -64.14
C ALA A 69 15.44 -5.25 -64.60
N LYS A 70 14.38 -5.24 -63.77
CA LYS A 70 13.10 -5.93 -64.06
C LYS A 70 12.01 -4.97 -64.49
N PRO A 71 10.96 -5.44 -65.24
CA PRO A 71 9.79 -4.62 -65.58
C PRO A 71 9.08 -4.08 -64.35
N PHE A 72 8.53 -2.86 -64.49
CA PHE A 72 7.93 -2.08 -63.38
C PHE A 72 6.77 -2.83 -62.70
N ASP A 73 5.97 -3.59 -63.43
CA ASP A 73 4.84 -4.39 -62.88
C ASP A 73 5.26 -5.52 -61.94
N GLN A 74 6.55 -5.88 -61.91
CA GLN A 74 7.09 -6.84 -60.93
C GLN A 74 7.73 -6.18 -59.70
N SER A 75 7.92 -4.87 -59.77
CA SER A 75 8.64 -4.12 -58.71
C SER A 75 7.87 -4.03 -57.40
N TYR A 76 6.51 -4.09 -57.43
CA TYR A 76 5.69 -4.04 -56.22
C TYR A 76 5.82 -5.30 -55.35
N THR A 77 6.28 -6.42 -55.88
CA THR A 77 6.50 -7.67 -55.13
C THR A 77 7.63 -7.58 -54.08
N ILE A 78 8.46 -6.52 -54.19
CA ILE A 78 9.53 -6.30 -53.21
C ILE A 78 9.04 -5.79 -51.85
N ILE A 79 7.89 -5.08 -51.82
CA ILE A 79 7.38 -4.47 -50.59
C ILE A 79 7.21 -5.49 -49.45
N PRO A 80 6.55 -6.65 -49.63
CA PRO A 80 6.44 -7.65 -48.58
C PRO A 80 7.80 -8.25 -48.19
N THR A 81 8.75 -8.38 -49.16
CA THR A 81 10.10 -8.86 -48.87
C THR A 81 10.86 -7.88 -47.96
N LEU A 82 10.86 -6.58 -48.32
CA LEU A 82 11.52 -5.56 -47.50
C LEU A 82 10.87 -5.43 -46.14
N LEU A 83 9.52 -5.51 -46.07
CA LEU A 83 8.80 -5.47 -44.81
C LEU A 83 9.15 -6.66 -43.91
N SER A 84 9.27 -7.87 -44.49
CA SER A 84 9.69 -9.07 -43.75
C SER A 84 11.12 -8.99 -43.25
N LEU A 85 12.05 -8.43 -44.01
CA LEU A 85 13.44 -8.19 -43.60
C LEU A 85 13.51 -7.15 -42.49
N ALA A 86 12.78 -6.04 -42.62
CA ALA A 86 12.69 -5.03 -41.57
C ALA A 86 12.08 -5.60 -40.29
N ALA A 87 11.01 -6.40 -40.40
CA ALA A 87 10.39 -7.05 -39.26
C ALA A 87 11.35 -8.03 -38.55
N ARG A 88 12.18 -8.75 -39.25
CA ARG A 88 13.21 -9.65 -38.70
C ARG A 88 14.21 -8.89 -37.82
N ILE A 89 14.51 -7.63 -38.14
CA ILE A 89 15.43 -6.80 -37.34
C ILE A 89 14.68 -6.18 -36.15
N VAL A 90 13.54 -5.57 -36.40
CA VAL A 90 12.84 -4.71 -35.43
C VAL A 90 12.05 -5.52 -34.41
N ALA A 91 11.32 -6.55 -34.85
CA ALA A 91 10.42 -7.29 -33.96
C ALA A 91 11.14 -7.97 -32.77
N PRO A 92 12.24 -8.73 -32.96
CA PRO A 92 12.91 -9.34 -31.83
C PRO A 92 13.62 -8.31 -30.94
N LEU A 93 14.16 -7.21 -31.51
CA LEU A 93 14.73 -6.12 -30.73
C LEU A 93 13.69 -5.49 -29.79
N VAL A 94 12.51 -5.16 -30.33
CA VAL A 94 11.41 -4.61 -29.55
C VAL A 94 10.95 -5.61 -28.48
N LEU A 95 10.83 -6.89 -28.84
CA LEU A 95 10.45 -7.94 -27.89
C LEU A 95 11.44 -8.02 -26.71
N VAL A 96 12.74 -8.05 -26.98
CA VAL A 96 13.77 -8.08 -25.93
C VAL A 96 13.70 -6.87 -25.02
N ILE A 97 13.54 -5.66 -25.60
CA ILE A 97 13.43 -4.42 -24.83
C ILE A 97 12.16 -4.42 -23.95
N VAL A 98 11.02 -4.86 -24.50
CA VAL A 98 9.75 -4.92 -23.76
C VAL A 98 9.83 -5.94 -22.62
N VAL A 99 10.31 -7.15 -22.92
CA VAL A 99 10.46 -8.21 -21.90
C VAL A 99 11.43 -7.77 -20.80
N ALA A 100 12.58 -7.20 -21.15
CA ALA A 100 13.56 -6.69 -20.19
C ALA A 100 12.98 -5.59 -19.31
N SER A 101 12.21 -4.66 -19.90
CA SER A 101 11.55 -3.57 -19.19
C SER A 101 10.49 -4.08 -18.21
N ILE A 102 9.69 -5.07 -18.62
CA ILE A 102 8.69 -5.70 -17.75
C ILE A 102 9.38 -6.44 -16.59
N LEU A 103 10.40 -7.25 -16.87
CA LEU A 103 11.14 -7.99 -15.85
C LEU A 103 11.83 -7.05 -14.85
N ALA A 104 12.45 -5.97 -15.34
CA ALA A 104 13.06 -4.95 -14.48
C ALA A 104 12.02 -4.30 -13.56
N ASN A 105 10.85 -3.97 -14.10
CA ASN A 105 9.78 -3.32 -13.35
C ASN A 105 9.21 -4.25 -12.28
N VAL A 106 8.86 -5.48 -12.66
CA VAL A 106 8.33 -6.51 -11.74
C VAL A 106 9.35 -6.86 -10.66
N GLY A 107 10.62 -7.03 -11.02
CA GLY A 107 11.70 -7.33 -10.08
C GLY A 107 11.92 -6.20 -9.07
N PHE A 108 11.92 -4.95 -9.54
CA PHE A 108 12.09 -3.78 -8.68
C PHE A 108 10.92 -3.60 -7.69
N LEU A 109 9.68 -3.77 -8.17
CA LEU A 109 8.46 -3.62 -7.37
C LEU A 109 8.16 -4.83 -6.47
N ARG A 110 8.93 -5.92 -6.61
CA ARG A 110 8.67 -7.19 -5.92
C ARG A 110 7.24 -7.70 -6.14
N GLY A 111 6.78 -7.68 -7.40
CA GLY A 111 5.45 -8.11 -7.81
C GLY A 111 4.73 -7.08 -8.67
N ILE A 112 3.56 -7.44 -9.18
CA ILE A 112 2.73 -6.59 -10.05
C ILE A 112 1.75 -5.83 -9.16
N PRO A 113 1.89 -4.49 -8.97
CA PRO A 113 0.90 -3.69 -8.26
C PRO A 113 -0.33 -3.49 -9.17
N PHE A 114 -1.37 -4.26 -8.92
CA PHE A 114 -2.63 -4.09 -9.62
C PHE A 114 -3.55 -3.17 -8.84
N SER A 115 -3.90 -2.01 -9.42
CA SER A 115 -4.79 -1.04 -8.76
C SER A 115 -5.64 -0.30 -9.79
N PHE A 116 -6.94 -0.19 -9.52
CA PHE A 116 -7.88 0.62 -10.31
C PHE A 116 -7.98 2.08 -9.83
N ASP A 117 -7.41 2.40 -8.67
CA ASP A 117 -7.47 3.73 -8.05
C ASP A 117 -6.98 4.88 -8.95
N PRO A 118 -5.91 4.71 -9.77
CA PRO A 118 -5.46 5.75 -10.69
C PRO A 118 -6.44 6.06 -11.84
N LEU A 119 -7.34 5.12 -12.17
CA LEU A 119 -8.32 5.27 -13.26
C LEU A 119 -9.53 6.10 -12.86
N VAL A 120 -9.78 6.25 -11.55
CA VAL A 120 -10.90 7.05 -11.05
C VAL A 120 -10.57 8.55 -11.24
N PRO A 121 -11.36 9.29 -12.03
CA PRO A 121 -11.15 10.72 -12.24
C PRO A 121 -11.39 11.47 -10.92
N ARG A 122 -10.37 12.17 -10.45
CA ARG A 122 -10.45 13.02 -9.25
C ARG A 122 -10.37 14.49 -9.68
N GLY A 123 -11.37 15.29 -9.34
CA GLY A 123 -11.43 16.71 -9.68
C GLY A 123 -10.21 17.53 -9.21
N ASP A 124 -9.58 17.10 -8.11
CA ASP A 124 -8.37 17.74 -7.56
C ASP A 124 -7.16 17.68 -8.50
N LYS A 125 -7.17 16.76 -9.49
CA LYS A 125 -6.09 16.63 -10.48
C LYS A 125 -6.22 17.64 -11.63
N ILE A 126 -7.39 18.24 -11.80
CA ILE A 126 -7.69 19.17 -12.91
C ILE A 126 -7.44 20.63 -12.52
N ASN A 127 -7.25 20.91 -11.23
CA ASN A 127 -7.01 22.26 -10.74
C ASN A 127 -5.62 22.77 -11.16
N PRO A 128 -5.52 23.84 -12.02
CA PRO A 128 -4.24 24.34 -12.52
C PRO A 128 -3.35 24.94 -11.41
N VAL A 129 -3.94 25.51 -10.34
CA VAL A 129 -3.19 26.06 -9.23
C VAL A 129 -2.45 24.96 -8.45
N SER A 130 -3.12 23.82 -8.21
CA SER A 130 -2.49 22.68 -7.58
C SER A 130 -1.41 22.05 -8.46
N GLY A 131 -1.58 22.10 -9.79
CA GLY A 131 -0.58 21.67 -10.78
C GLY A 131 0.69 22.53 -10.70
N PHE A 132 0.55 23.86 -10.64
CA PHE A 132 1.67 24.79 -10.54
C PHE A 132 2.45 24.61 -9.22
N GLN A 133 1.76 24.46 -8.09
CA GLN A 133 2.41 24.16 -6.80
C GLN A 133 3.20 22.85 -6.80
N ARG A 134 2.73 21.83 -7.53
CA ARG A 134 3.45 20.56 -7.68
C ARG A 134 4.75 20.71 -8.47
N LEU A 135 4.81 21.63 -9.46
CA LEU A 135 6.03 21.88 -10.23
C LEU A 135 7.19 22.35 -9.33
N PHE A 136 6.89 23.18 -8.32
CA PHE A 136 7.87 23.68 -7.34
C PHE A 136 7.97 22.80 -6.08
N SER A 137 7.43 21.58 -6.11
CA SER A 137 7.60 20.65 -5.01
C SER A 137 9.07 20.22 -4.86
N LEU A 138 9.51 19.96 -3.62
CA LEU A 138 10.87 19.48 -3.34
C LEU A 138 11.23 18.23 -4.19
N ARG A 139 10.26 17.37 -4.42
CA ARG A 139 10.42 16.17 -5.25
C ARG A 139 10.77 16.52 -6.70
N ASN A 140 10.00 17.41 -7.32
CA ASN A 140 10.26 17.84 -8.70
C ASN A 140 11.57 18.61 -8.83
N LEU A 141 11.92 19.43 -7.84
CA LEU A 141 13.19 20.13 -7.83
C LEU A 141 14.38 19.15 -7.76
N LEU A 142 14.28 18.10 -6.93
CA LEU A 142 15.32 17.06 -6.87
C LEU A 142 15.40 16.25 -8.17
N GLU A 143 14.25 15.93 -8.80
CA GLU A 143 14.23 15.26 -10.10
C GLU A 143 14.84 16.13 -11.21
N PHE A 144 14.56 17.43 -11.20
CA PHE A 144 15.16 18.39 -12.13
C PHE A 144 16.68 18.50 -11.93
N ALA A 145 17.14 18.70 -10.69
CA ALA A 145 18.57 18.80 -10.38
C ALA A 145 19.33 17.53 -10.82
N LYS A 146 18.76 16.36 -10.53
CA LYS A 146 19.30 15.07 -10.99
C LYS A 146 19.38 15.00 -12.52
N ALA A 147 18.33 15.44 -13.23
CA ALA A 147 18.30 15.43 -14.70
C ALA A 147 19.40 16.33 -15.28
N VAL A 148 19.60 17.53 -14.73
CA VAL A 148 20.68 18.46 -15.14
C VAL A 148 22.05 17.84 -14.91
N VAL A 149 22.31 17.31 -13.71
CA VAL A 149 23.61 16.67 -13.40
C VAL A 149 23.86 15.48 -14.31
N LYS A 150 22.85 14.64 -14.56
CA LYS A 150 22.94 13.50 -15.49
C LYS A 150 23.28 13.97 -16.89
N ALA A 151 22.59 15.00 -17.40
CA ALA A 151 22.84 15.54 -18.73
C ALA A 151 24.26 16.13 -18.87
N CYS A 152 24.70 16.90 -17.90
CA CYS A 152 26.07 17.45 -17.89
C CYS A 152 27.14 16.34 -17.85
N THR A 153 26.93 15.30 -17.03
CA THR A 153 27.85 14.15 -16.95
C THR A 153 27.91 13.40 -18.27
N LEU A 154 26.73 13.11 -18.88
CA LEU A 154 26.69 12.43 -20.19
C LEU A 154 27.38 13.25 -21.28
N LEU A 155 27.08 14.54 -21.35
CA LEU A 155 27.75 15.42 -22.31
C LEU A 155 29.25 15.47 -22.12
N GLY A 156 29.70 15.52 -20.86
CA GLY A 156 31.14 15.50 -20.51
C GLY A 156 31.79 14.18 -20.98
N VAL A 157 31.21 13.04 -20.66
CA VAL A 157 31.74 11.72 -21.04
C VAL A 157 31.73 11.54 -22.58
N ILE A 158 30.63 11.89 -23.24
CA ILE A 158 30.56 11.81 -24.72
C ILE A 158 31.59 12.74 -25.34
N GLY A 159 31.73 13.98 -24.84
CA GLY A 159 32.74 14.95 -25.30
C GLY A 159 34.16 14.45 -25.16
N LEU A 160 34.51 13.89 -24.01
CA LEU A 160 35.86 13.32 -23.76
C LEU A 160 36.16 12.14 -24.70
N LEU A 161 35.21 11.23 -24.86
CA LEU A 161 35.35 10.06 -25.74
C LEU A 161 35.41 10.49 -27.23
N ALA A 162 34.61 11.48 -27.63
CA ALA A 162 34.64 12.02 -28.97
C ALA A 162 35.98 12.71 -29.29
N LEU A 163 36.51 13.49 -28.37
CA LEU A 163 37.84 14.08 -28.50
C LEU A 163 38.94 13.01 -28.63
N GLY A 164 38.84 11.93 -27.84
CA GLY A 164 39.77 10.79 -27.96
C GLY A 164 39.68 10.06 -29.28
N ALA A 165 38.49 9.98 -29.85
CA ALA A 165 38.22 9.32 -31.16
C ALA A 165 38.57 10.23 -32.37
N LEU A 166 38.70 11.53 -32.19
CA LEU A 166 38.80 12.50 -33.27
C LEU A 166 39.93 12.19 -34.27
N ARG A 167 41.10 11.79 -33.77
CA ARG A 167 42.24 11.43 -34.66
C ARG A 167 41.90 10.21 -35.53
N ALA A 168 41.32 9.18 -34.95
CA ALA A 168 40.94 7.97 -35.65
C ALA A 168 39.91 8.26 -36.75
N VAL A 169 38.93 9.10 -36.45
CA VAL A 169 37.90 9.52 -37.40
C VAL A 169 38.47 10.35 -38.56
N LEU A 170 39.40 11.30 -38.25
CA LEU A 170 40.01 12.13 -39.28
C LEU A 170 40.92 11.37 -40.25
N VAL A 171 41.53 10.25 -39.80
CA VAL A 171 42.39 9.42 -40.66
C VAL A 171 41.57 8.35 -41.45
N THR A 172 40.34 8.11 -41.05
CA THR A 172 39.46 7.10 -41.66
C THR A 172 39.29 7.20 -43.19
N PRO A 173 39.17 8.42 -43.83
CA PRO A 173 39.05 8.52 -45.27
C PRO A 173 40.26 8.00 -46.06
N GLN A 174 41.46 7.93 -45.44
CA GLN A 174 42.69 7.44 -46.06
C GLN A 174 42.83 5.91 -46.02
N CYS A 175 41.97 5.23 -45.28
CA CYS A 175 42.13 3.83 -44.88
C CYS A 175 41.34 2.85 -45.79
N GLY A 176 40.52 3.34 -46.73
CA GLY A 176 39.71 2.48 -47.61
C GLY A 176 38.44 1.92 -46.94
N ARG A 177 37.64 1.17 -47.73
CA ARG A 177 36.30 0.68 -47.30
C ARG A 177 36.33 -0.24 -46.08
N ASP A 178 37.28 -1.11 -46.00
CA ASP A 178 37.36 -2.14 -44.94
C ASP A 178 37.73 -1.53 -43.56
N CYS A 179 38.49 -0.44 -43.60
CA CYS A 179 38.88 0.28 -42.38
C CYS A 179 37.74 1.11 -41.76
N ILE A 180 36.82 1.62 -42.57
CA ILE A 180 35.70 2.47 -42.10
C ILE A 180 34.88 1.72 -41.07
N GLY A 181 34.50 0.45 -41.36
CA GLY A 181 33.70 -0.37 -40.44
C GLY A 181 34.41 -0.62 -39.11
N LEU A 182 35.70 -0.91 -39.19
CA LEU A 182 36.51 -1.18 -38.00
C LEU A 182 36.66 0.08 -37.11
N VAL A 183 36.94 1.22 -37.69
CA VAL A 183 37.06 2.50 -36.97
C VAL A 183 35.71 2.89 -36.38
N LEU A 184 34.62 2.70 -37.09
CA LEU A 184 33.27 2.99 -36.63
C LEU A 184 32.94 2.17 -35.36
N VAL A 185 33.17 0.84 -35.39
CA VAL A 185 32.95 -0.04 -34.25
C VAL A 185 33.88 0.31 -33.09
N ALA A 186 35.17 0.57 -33.39
CA ALA A 186 36.17 0.93 -32.38
C ALA A 186 35.87 2.25 -31.66
N THR A 187 35.19 3.19 -32.33
CA THR A 187 34.79 4.48 -31.74
C THR A 187 33.43 4.45 -31.07
N LEU A 188 32.44 3.81 -31.68
CA LEU A 188 31.07 3.74 -31.12
C LEU A 188 31.01 2.86 -29.86
N LYS A 189 31.68 1.73 -29.85
CA LYS A 189 31.65 0.77 -28.73
C LYS A 189 32.03 1.40 -27.39
N PRO A 190 33.17 2.11 -27.23
CA PRO A 190 33.52 2.76 -25.95
C PRO A 190 32.53 3.89 -25.58
N VAL A 191 32.00 4.61 -26.57
CA VAL A 191 30.99 5.67 -26.31
C VAL A 191 29.71 5.03 -25.73
N LEU A 192 29.20 3.96 -26.31
CA LEU A 192 28.02 3.27 -25.83
C LEU A 192 28.25 2.65 -24.44
N ILE A 193 29.40 2.03 -24.21
CA ILE A 193 29.76 1.50 -22.88
C ILE A 193 29.84 2.62 -21.86
N GLY A 194 30.47 3.76 -22.21
CA GLY A 194 30.55 4.94 -21.34
C GLY A 194 29.16 5.51 -20.97
N ILE A 195 28.27 5.63 -21.95
CA ILE A 195 26.88 6.07 -21.72
C ILE A 195 26.17 5.10 -20.79
N ILE A 196 26.25 3.79 -21.05
CA ILE A 196 25.62 2.77 -20.20
C ILE A 196 26.17 2.80 -18.79
N ALA A 197 27.49 2.93 -18.62
CA ALA A 197 28.12 3.02 -17.30
C ALA A 197 27.63 4.23 -16.49
N VAL A 198 27.58 5.41 -17.11
CA VAL A 198 27.04 6.62 -16.48
C VAL A 198 25.57 6.42 -16.08
N LEU A 199 24.75 5.95 -17.02
CA LEU A 199 23.34 5.73 -16.76
C LEU A 199 23.10 4.69 -15.67
N LEU A 200 23.94 3.64 -15.60
CA LEU A 200 23.87 2.62 -14.54
C LEU A 200 24.11 3.23 -13.15
N VAL A 201 25.15 4.07 -13.02
CA VAL A 201 25.43 4.76 -11.76
C VAL A 201 24.26 5.65 -11.35
N PHE A 202 23.72 6.45 -12.29
CA PHE A 202 22.54 7.29 -12.01
C PHE A 202 21.31 6.47 -11.68
N ALA A 203 21.09 5.32 -12.31
CA ALA A 203 19.97 4.42 -12.02
C ALA A 203 20.06 3.84 -10.60
N LEU A 204 21.26 3.46 -10.15
CA LEU A 204 21.47 2.98 -8.78
C LEU A 204 21.17 4.08 -7.76
N ILE A 205 21.67 5.30 -8.00
CA ILE A 205 21.38 6.46 -7.15
C ILE A 205 19.89 6.77 -7.14
N ASP A 206 19.24 6.77 -8.31
CA ASP A 206 17.80 7.01 -8.44
C ASP A 206 16.98 5.96 -7.68
N MET A 207 17.38 4.70 -7.77
CA MET A 207 16.72 3.61 -7.04
C MET A 207 16.70 3.87 -5.52
N LEU A 208 17.84 4.28 -4.96
CA LEU A 208 17.96 4.60 -3.53
C LEU A 208 17.15 5.83 -3.16
N LEU A 209 17.23 6.87 -4.00
CA LEU A 209 16.50 8.13 -3.80
C LEU A 209 14.98 7.93 -3.85
N GLN A 210 14.47 7.18 -4.83
CA GLN A 210 13.03 6.90 -4.96
C GLN A 210 12.50 6.08 -3.79
N ARG A 211 13.27 5.10 -3.28
CA ARG A 211 12.92 4.35 -2.07
C ARG A 211 12.87 5.26 -0.85
N TRP A 212 13.86 6.13 -0.68
CA TRP A 212 13.90 7.07 0.44
C TRP A 212 12.75 8.08 0.39
N LEU A 213 12.48 8.66 -0.79
CA LEU A 213 11.35 9.59 -1.00
C LEU A 213 10.02 8.90 -0.70
N PHE A 214 9.82 7.69 -1.20
CA PHE A 214 8.61 6.93 -0.94
C PHE A 214 8.41 6.68 0.56
N GLN A 215 9.44 6.23 1.27
CA GLN A 215 9.38 6.02 2.72
C GLN A 215 9.09 7.32 3.48
N ARG A 216 9.67 8.43 3.06
CA ARG A 216 9.43 9.75 3.63
C ARG A 216 7.98 10.21 3.41
N ASP A 217 7.45 10.04 2.21
CA ASP A 217 6.08 10.42 1.87
C ASP A 217 5.04 9.60 2.64
N GLN A 218 5.38 8.34 3.01
CA GLN A 218 4.54 7.44 3.80
C GLN A 218 4.69 7.59 5.31
N ARG A 219 5.51 8.53 5.83
CA ARG A 219 5.63 8.77 7.27
C ARG A 219 4.27 9.08 7.90
N MET A 220 4.15 8.73 9.17
CA MET A 220 2.92 8.83 9.96
C MET A 220 3.02 9.89 11.06
N THR A 221 1.88 10.46 11.41
CA THR A 221 1.73 11.24 12.63
C THR A 221 1.53 10.30 13.82
N ARG A 222 1.69 10.79 15.06
CA ARG A 222 1.42 10.00 16.27
C ARG A 222 -0.06 9.63 16.39
N SER A 223 -0.93 10.52 15.96
CA SER A 223 -2.39 10.31 15.94
C SER A 223 -2.78 9.20 14.94
N GLU A 224 -2.22 9.21 13.72
CA GLU A 224 -2.41 8.14 12.73
C GLU A 224 -1.96 6.77 13.28
N MET A 225 -0.78 6.70 13.91
CA MET A 225 -0.27 5.45 14.46
C MET A 225 -1.16 4.91 15.60
N LYS A 226 -1.65 5.78 16.51
CA LYS A 226 -2.59 5.37 17.56
C LYS A 226 -3.89 4.84 16.99
N ARG A 227 -4.41 5.50 15.95
CA ARG A 227 -5.64 5.07 15.27
C ARG A 227 -5.46 3.71 14.61
N GLU A 228 -4.35 3.52 13.89
CA GLU A 228 -4.05 2.26 13.23
C GLU A 228 -3.90 1.09 14.22
N ARG A 229 -3.22 1.32 15.37
CA ARG A 229 -3.14 0.32 16.43
C ARG A 229 -4.52 -0.05 16.98
N LYS A 230 -5.40 0.94 17.19
CA LYS A 230 -6.78 0.68 17.61
C LYS A 230 -7.57 -0.15 16.58
N GLU A 231 -7.33 0.10 15.29
CA GLU A 231 -7.96 -0.67 14.21
C GLU A 231 -7.44 -2.11 14.13
N GLN A 232 -6.15 -2.34 14.40
CA GLN A 232 -5.54 -3.68 14.33
C GLN A 232 -5.76 -4.51 15.61
N GLU A 233 -5.57 -3.91 16.77
CA GLU A 233 -5.60 -4.60 18.06
C GLU A 233 -6.98 -4.51 18.76
N GLY A 234 -7.86 -3.65 18.23
CA GLY A 234 -9.10 -3.25 18.90
C GLY A 234 -8.87 -2.17 19.95
N ASP A 235 -9.94 -1.49 20.34
CA ASP A 235 -9.85 -0.48 21.41
C ASP A 235 -9.57 -1.18 22.75
N PRO A 236 -8.50 -0.84 23.46
CA PRO A 236 -8.16 -1.46 24.74
C PRO A 236 -9.28 -1.28 25.78
N PHE A 237 -10.05 -0.20 25.66
CA PHE A 237 -11.21 0.04 26.52
C PHE A 237 -12.30 -1.00 26.27
N ILE A 238 -12.68 -1.24 25.02
CA ILE A 238 -13.68 -2.26 24.66
C ILE A 238 -13.21 -3.65 25.08
N ARG A 239 -11.92 -3.94 24.90
CA ARG A 239 -11.34 -5.23 25.32
C ARG A 239 -11.36 -5.42 26.84
N SER A 240 -11.08 -4.35 27.61
CA SER A 240 -11.15 -4.40 29.07
C SER A 240 -12.60 -4.57 29.56
N THR A 241 -13.54 -3.82 28.99
CA THR A 241 -14.97 -3.91 29.30
C THR A 241 -15.53 -5.31 28.97
N ARG A 242 -15.17 -5.86 27.80
CA ARG A 242 -15.54 -7.23 27.45
C ARG A 242 -14.99 -8.27 28.44
N ARG A 243 -13.72 -8.11 28.88
CA ARG A 243 -13.13 -8.99 29.88
C ARG A 243 -13.83 -8.87 31.24
N GLN A 244 -14.23 -7.65 31.64
CA GLN A 244 -14.98 -7.41 32.87
C GLN A 244 -16.37 -8.08 32.79
N LEU A 245 -17.09 -7.90 31.67
CA LEU A 245 -18.37 -8.59 31.44
C LEU A 245 -18.22 -10.10 31.48
N HIS A 246 -17.22 -10.67 30.79
CA HIS A 246 -16.98 -12.12 30.86
C HIS A 246 -16.63 -12.63 32.26
N ARG A 247 -15.87 -11.85 33.04
CA ARG A 247 -15.57 -12.21 34.43
C ARG A 247 -16.83 -12.13 35.32
N GLY A 248 -17.69 -11.11 35.13
CA GLY A 248 -18.95 -11.00 35.80
C GLY A 248 -19.87 -12.20 35.48
N LEU A 249 -19.99 -12.56 34.20
CA LEU A 249 -20.75 -13.74 33.76
C LEU A 249 -20.19 -15.05 34.33
N ALA A 250 -18.85 -15.23 34.34
CA ALA A 250 -18.18 -16.41 34.87
C ALA A 250 -18.32 -16.56 36.39
N ARG A 251 -18.50 -15.44 37.12
CA ARG A 251 -18.73 -15.44 38.58
C ARG A 251 -20.20 -15.60 38.93
N GLY A 252 -21.10 -15.78 37.98
CA GLY A 252 -22.53 -15.81 38.22
C GLY A 252 -23.14 -14.45 38.56
N GLU A 253 -22.35 -13.35 38.53
CA GLU A 253 -22.81 -11.98 38.69
C GLU A 253 -23.55 -11.45 37.45
N GLY A 254 -23.60 -12.27 36.40
CA GLY A 254 -24.15 -11.90 35.07
C GLY A 254 -25.56 -12.38 34.81
N GLY A 255 -26.29 -12.76 35.82
CA GLY A 255 -27.73 -12.76 35.72
C GLY A 255 -28.16 -11.31 35.59
N SER A 256 -28.43 -10.88 34.35
CA SER A 256 -28.99 -9.57 34.00
C SER A 256 -30.38 -9.39 34.59
N SER A 257 -30.45 -9.39 35.89
CA SER A 257 -31.67 -9.07 36.57
C SER A 257 -31.37 -7.87 37.44
N MET A 258 -31.65 -6.69 36.91
CA MET A 258 -31.80 -5.52 37.78
C MET A 258 -32.83 -5.84 38.82
N PRO A 259 -32.54 -5.62 40.10
CA PRO A 259 -33.54 -5.80 41.14
C PRO A 259 -34.73 -4.87 40.86
N THR A 260 -35.91 -5.38 41.04
CA THR A 260 -37.17 -4.62 40.96
C THR A 260 -37.58 -4.07 42.30
N LEU A 261 -36.99 -4.61 43.39
CA LEU A 261 -37.28 -4.22 44.77
C LEU A 261 -36.02 -4.41 45.61
N PHE A 262 -35.73 -3.44 46.49
CA PHE A 262 -34.73 -3.57 47.54
C PHE A 262 -35.42 -3.74 48.91
N ILE A 263 -34.93 -4.71 49.72
CA ILE A 263 -35.34 -4.88 51.09
C ILE A 263 -34.11 -4.63 51.97
N THR A 264 -34.27 -3.72 52.94
CA THR A 264 -33.15 -3.31 53.79
C THR A 264 -33.50 -3.33 55.26
N ASP A 265 -32.47 -3.53 56.13
CA ASP A 265 -32.53 -3.31 57.55
C ASP A 265 -31.70 -2.09 57.99
N GLY A 266 -31.10 -1.35 57.07
CA GLY A 266 -30.19 -0.25 57.28
C GLY A 266 -28.71 -0.66 57.20
N GLU A 267 -28.34 -1.87 57.56
CA GLU A 267 -26.96 -2.43 57.44
C GLU A 267 -26.84 -3.33 56.22
N VAL A 268 -27.85 -4.17 55.97
CA VAL A 268 -27.88 -5.15 54.91
C VAL A 268 -29.01 -4.79 53.93
N THR A 269 -28.69 -4.78 52.66
CA THR A 269 -29.68 -4.53 51.57
C THR A 269 -29.65 -5.70 50.59
N VAL A 270 -30.83 -6.28 50.35
CA VAL A 270 -31.02 -7.43 49.46
C VAL A 270 -31.87 -7.01 48.27
N GLY A 271 -31.40 -7.31 47.04
CA GLY A 271 -32.10 -7.01 45.83
C GLY A 271 -32.92 -8.20 45.32
N ILE A 272 -34.19 -7.98 45.10
CA ILE A 272 -35.14 -9.00 44.58
C ILE A 272 -35.63 -8.56 43.21
N ARG A 273 -35.76 -9.51 42.32
CA ARG A 273 -36.42 -9.35 41.03
C ARG A 273 -37.74 -10.13 41.01
N PHE A 274 -38.80 -9.42 40.78
CA PHE A 274 -40.08 -10.00 40.49
C PHE A 274 -40.75 -9.13 39.40
N VAL A 275 -41.10 -9.72 38.28
CA VAL A 275 -41.83 -9.07 37.17
C VAL A 275 -43.02 -9.92 36.84
N PRO A 276 -44.27 -9.45 37.11
CA PRO A 276 -45.50 -10.17 36.78
C PRO A 276 -45.52 -10.51 35.29
N GLY A 277 -45.72 -11.80 34.97
CA GLY A 277 -45.73 -12.30 33.59
C GLY A 277 -44.38 -12.75 33.04
N GLU A 278 -43.24 -12.32 33.59
CA GLU A 278 -41.91 -12.81 33.21
C GLU A 278 -41.35 -13.85 34.20
N THR A 279 -41.47 -13.58 35.49
CA THR A 279 -40.94 -14.46 36.52
C THR A 279 -42.07 -15.17 37.31
N SER A 280 -42.02 -16.49 37.34
CA SER A 280 -43.02 -17.29 38.10
C SER A 280 -42.90 -17.15 39.62
N VAL A 281 -41.69 -16.84 40.09
CA VAL A 281 -41.35 -16.68 41.50
C VAL A 281 -40.35 -15.52 41.70
N PRO A 282 -40.37 -14.85 42.86
CA PRO A 282 -39.37 -13.84 43.17
C PRO A 282 -37.98 -14.47 43.28
N MET A 283 -36.99 -13.83 42.62
CA MET A 283 -35.62 -14.30 42.57
C MET A 283 -34.71 -13.34 43.35
N LEU A 284 -33.75 -13.89 44.09
CA LEU A 284 -32.73 -13.12 44.76
C LEU A 284 -31.62 -12.74 43.79
N VAL A 285 -31.45 -11.43 43.54
CA VAL A 285 -30.49 -10.92 42.54
C VAL A 285 -29.16 -10.55 43.13
N GLY A 286 -29.15 -10.12 44.37
CA GLY A 286 -27.91 -9.74 45.02
C GLY A 286 -28.07 -9.47 46.50
N LYS A 287 -26.93 -9.52 47.19
CA LYS A 287 -26.80 -9.25 48.64
C LYS A 287 -25.82 -8.11 48.82
N SER A 288 -26.04 -7.27 49.86
CA SER A 288 -25.12 -6.19 50.26
C SER A 288 -24.95 -5.07 49.23
N PHE A 289 -26.04 -4.51 48.73
CA PHE A 289 -26.00 -3.30 47.95
C PHE A 289 -25.69 -2.09 48.88
N LYS A 290 -24.66 -1.30 48.57
CA LYS A 290 -24.41 -0.01 49.24
C LYS A 290 -25.28 1.07 48.60
N GLY A 291 -26.49 1.25 49.17
CA GLY A 291 -27.46 2.21 48.65
C GLY A 291 -28.36 1.65 47.56
N GLY A 292 -29.59 2.11 47.47
CA GLY A 292 -30.55 1.75 46.42
C GLY A 292 -30.20 2.35 45.08
N MET A 293 -30.71 1.78 44.01
CA MET A 293 -30.66 2.39 42.65
C MET A 293 -31.76 3.45 42.56
N ALA A 294 -31.48 4.57 41.87
CA ALA A 294 -32.32 5.78 41.84
C ALA A 294 -33.79 5.58 41.38
N ASN A 295 -34.15 4.43 40.79
CA ASN A 295 -35.52 4.18 40.25
C ASN A 295 -36.11 2.85 40.76
N VAL A 296 -35.51 2.22 41.79
CA VAL A 296 -36.02 0.95 42.34
C VAL A 296 -36.56 1.20 43.75
N PRO A 297 -37.79 0.82 44.03
CA PRO A 297 -38.39 0.97 45.37
C PRO A 297 -37.57 0.23 46.42
N MET A 298 -37.38 0.87 47.57
CA MET A 298 -36.68 0.31 48.73
C MET A 298 -37.63 0.28 49.90
N GLU A 299 -37.81 -0.91 50.50
CA GLU A 299 -38.68 -1.12 51.65
C GLU A 299 -37.87 -1.56 52.87
N THR A 300 -38.15 -0.99 54.01
CA THR A 300 -37.48 -1.35 55.25
C THR A 300 -38.18 -2.52 55.93
N ALA A 301 -37.59 -3.68 55.89
CA ALA A 301 -38.08 -4.89 56.56
C ALA A 301 -36.92 -5.65 57.22
N PRO A 302 -36.49 -5.27 58.45
CA PRO A 302 -35.25 -5.73 59.05
C PRO A 302 -35.15 -7.25 59.20
N LEU A 303 -36.21 -7.88 59.68
CA LEU A 303 -36.22 -9.34 59.89
C LEU A 303 -36.09 -10.07 58.58
N LEU A 304 -36.87 -9.67 57.57
CA LEU A 304 -36.87 -10.30 56.22
C LEU A 304 -35.54 -10.07 55.48
N ALA A 305 -34.97 -8.86 55.58
CA ALA A 305 -33.68 -8.56 54.99
C ALA A 305 -32.55 -9.46 55.50
N ARG A 306 -32.48 -9.67 56.84
CA ARG A 306 -31.45 -10.51 57.43
C ARG A 306 -31.64 -11.99 57.11
N GLN A 307 -32.92 -12.48 57.12
CA GLN A 307 -33.22 -13.84 56.76
C GLN A 307 -32.89 -14.14 55.30
N LEU A 308 -33.29 -13.26 54.37
CA LEU A 308 -32.94 -13.41 52.95
C LEU A 308 -31.43 -13.29 52.69
N HIS A 309 -30.75 -12.52 53.50
CA HIS A 309 -29.29 -12.45 53.42
C HIS A 309 -28.61 -13.73 53.89
N ALA A 310 -29.14 -14.37 54.95
CA ALA A 310 -28.58 -15.59 55.52
C ALA A 310 -28.91 -16.81 54.65
N ASP A 311 -30.19 -17.01 54.30
CA ASP A 311 -30.72 -18.26 53.74
C ASP A 311 -30.82 -18.26 52.24
N GLY A 312 -30.96 -17.08 51.61
CA GLY A 312 -31.12 -16.98 50.13
C GLY A 312 -29.80 -17.17 49.41
N LYS A 313 -29.85 -17.73 48.17
CA LYS A 313 -28.71 -17.80 47.25
C LYS A 313 -28.97 -16.89 46.06
N ILE A 314 -27.94 -16.15 45.64
CA ILE A 314 -28.02 -15.24 44.50
C ILE A 314 -28.28 -16.05 43.22
N GLY A 315 -29.30 -15.66 42.47
CA GLY A 315 -29.74 -16.34 41.24
C GLY A 315 -30.74 -17.45 41.44
N GLU A 316 -31.14 -17.76 42.70
CA GLU A 316 -32.18 -18.73 43.04
C GLU A 316 -33.48 -18.04 43.49
N ALA A 317 -34.56 -18.79 43.45
CA ALA A 317 -35.83 -18.36 44.01
C ALA A 317 -35.71 -18.07 45.50
N VAL A 318 -36.45 -17.08 46.00
CA VAL A 318 -36.57 -16.82 47.40
C VAL A 318 -37.13 -18.09 48.12
N PRO A 319 -36.58 -18.50 49.30
CA PRO A 319 -37.12 -19.62 50.01
C PRO A 319 -38.61 -19.47 50.33
N GLY A 320 -39.37 -20.54 50.17
CA GLY A 320 -40.86 -20.52 50.31
C GLY A 320 -41.37 -20.01 51.65
N GLU A 321 -40.58 -20.18 52.72
CA GLU A 321 -40.86 -19.68 54.07
C GLU A 321 -41.01 -18.15 54.14
N HIS A 322 -40.39 -17.42 53.19
CA HIS A 322 -40.41 -15.97 53.14
C HIS A 322 -41.39 -15.38 52.13
N PHE A 323 -42.10 -16.24 51.37
CA PHE A 323 -43.04 -15.79 50.30
C PHE A 323 -44.18 -14.94 50.83
N ASP A 324 -44.80 -15.29 51.96
CA ASP A 324 -45.92 -14.54 52.54
C ASP A 324 -45.52 -13.12 52.99
N ALA A 325 -44.34 -13.01 53.56
CA ALA A 325 -43.79 -11.71 53.96
C ALA A 325 -43.46 -10.83 52.75
N LEU A 326 -42.84 -11.43 51.74
CA LEU A 326 -42.47 -10.74 50.49
C LEU A 326 -43.70 -10.36 49.65
N ALA A 327 -44.70 -11.25 49.52
CA ALA A 327 -45.93 -10.99 48.80
C ALA A 327 -46.70 -9.79 49.37
N ARG A 328 -46.74 -9.65 50.68
CA ARG A 328 -47.35 -8.48 51.36
C ARG A 328 -46.64 -7.17 50.99
N ILE A 329 -45.33 -7.20 50.84
CA ILE A 329 -44.53 -6.03 50.41
C ILE A 329 -44.81 -5.73 48.92
N LEU A 330 -44.79 -6.73 48.08
CA LEU A 330 -45.05 -6.58 46.62
C LEU A 330 -46.46 -6.04 46.35
N LEU A 331 -47.48 -6.54 47.07
CA LEU A 331 -48.86 -6.06 46.97
C LEU A 331 -48.98 -4.60 47.44
N ARG A 332 -48.27 -4.19 48.52
CA ARG A 332 -48.26 -2.83 48.99
C ARG A 332 -47.63 -1.84 48.00
N LEU A 333 -46.65 -2.29 47.27
CA LEU A 333 -45.94 -1.52 46.25
C LEU A 333 -46.64 -1.54 44.87
N GLY A 334 -47.73 -2.28 44.74
CA GLY A 334 -48.48 -2.41 43.46
C GLY A 334 -47.65 -3.11 42.38
N ALA A 335 -46.74 -3.99 42.76
CA ALA A 335 -45.90 -4.75 41.86
C ALA A 335 -46.51 -6.12 41.46
N VAL A 336 -47.73 -6.40 41.93
CA VAL A 336 -48.53 -7.58 41.56
C VAL A 336 -49.89 -7.12 41.10
#